data_b965a528a79cbcf2cbf7367b65b7636e
#
_entry.id   b965a528a79cbcf2cbf7367b65b7636e
#
_cell.length_a   1.000
_cell.length_b   1.000
_cell.length_c   1.000
_cell.angle_alpha   90.00
_cell.angle_beta   90.00
_cell.angle_gamma   90.00
#
_symmetry.space_group_name_H-M   'P 1'
#
loop_
_entity.id
_entity.type
_entity.pdbx_description
1 polymer ?
#
loop_
_entity_poly.entity_id
_entity_poly.type
_entity_poly.pdbx_seq_one_letter_code
_entity_poly.pdbx_strand_id
1 'polypeptide(L)'
;MTKISLRIADLRKRKKVTQQELADSIGVSFQAISKWETGVNMPDITILPLLADYFKVSTDQLLGLLPLDGETYIPEKTATKDFWNRKLEYLLRTRKNCWNDDYAQFLVSQVWKIDKPISVLDCGCGYGFLGLLLLPYLPQGSTYTGIDFAENLIKKGRTLFENHKLEAEFLCENVFEYSAENQYDFVVCQAVLRHSDNPAAFIQKMVRFAKPGGYIVCIDANREFECCGLYIDGMDYQELCRHEGLEKKWHTELAMQGRDYAVAIRTAHIMQKLGLVDVDVRMNDRVEF
;
A
#
# COMPACT_ATOMS: atom_id res chain seq x y z
N MET A 1 3.82 -8.93 9.01
CA MET A 1 4.11 -10.38 8.84
C MET A 1 2.80 -11.07 8.53
N THR A 2 2.73 -11.82 7.45
CA THR A 2 1.57 -12.67 7.16
C THR A 2 1.49 -13.71 8.27
N LYS A 3 0.37 -13.76 8.97
CA LYS A 3 0.18 -14.70 10.08
C LYS A 3 -0.01 -16.08 9.48
N ILE A 4 0.96 -16.98 9.68
CA ILE A 4 0.84 -18.38 9.30
C ILE A 4 -0.26 -19.01 10.15
N SER A 5 -1.22 -19.66 9.51
CA SER A 5 -2.31 -20.41 10.15
C SER A 5 -2.36 -21.81 9.55
N LEU A 6 -1.72 -22.76 10.21
CA LEU A 6 -1.69 -24.15 9.75
C LEU A 6 -3.10 -24.71 9.63
N ARG A 7 -3.42 -25.27 8.46
CA ARG A 7 -4.73 -25.84 8.13
C ARG A 7 -4.81 -27.36 8.28
N ILE A 8 -3.88 -27.94 9.04
CA ILE A 8 -3.78 -29.41 9.21
C ILE A 8 -5.09 -29.99 9.76
N ALA A 9 -5.66 -29.36 10.80
CA ALA A 9 -6.92 -29.83 11.40
C ALA A 9 -8.10 -29.78 10.43
N ASP A 10 -8.20 -28.71 9.64
CA ASP A 10 -9.29 -28.54 8.67
C ASP A 10 -9.18 -29.54 7.52
N LEU A 11 -7.97 -29.70 6.97
CA LEU A 11 -7.70 -30.63 5.87
C LEU A 11 -7.92 -32.07 6.32
N ARG A 12 -7.48 -32.43 7.54
CA ARG A 12 -7.70 -33.75 8.12
C ARG A 12 -9.20 -34.05 8.28
N LYS A 13 -9.96 -33.11 8.84
CA LYS A 13 -11.40 -33.24 8.99
C LYS A 13 -12.12 -33.38 7.65
N ARG A 14 -11.74 -32.59 6.63
CA ARG A 14 -12.26 -32.72 5.26
C ARG A 14 -12.00 -34.10 4.67
N LYS A 15 -10.79 -34.65 4.93
CA LYS A 15 -10.41 -36.02 4.49
C LYS A 15 -11.02 -37.11 5.35
N LYS A 16 -11.69 -36.78 6.47
CA LYS A 16 -12.35 -37.69 7.41
C LYS A 16 -11.39 -38.71 8.03
N VAL A 17 -10.15 -38.31 8.32
CA VAL A 17 -9.16 -39.16 8.98
C VAL A 17 -8.89 -38.70 10.41
N THR A 18 -8.49 -39.62 11.29
CA THR A 18 -8.11 -39.31 12.67
C THR A 18 -6.70 -38.71 12.73
N GLN A 19 -6.35 -38.09 13.85
CA GLN A 19 -4.97 -37.64 14.10
C GLN A 19 -3.97 -38.79 14.08
N GLN A 20 -4.37 -39.98 14.55
CA GLN A 20 -3.53 -41.18 14.53
C GLN A 20 -3.27 -41.68 13.12
N GLU A 21 -4.30 -41.79 12.29
CA GLU A 21 -4.16 -42.21 10.88
C GLU A 21 -3.29 -41.23 10.09
N LEU A 22 -3.40 -39.91 10.34
CA LEU A 22 -2.52 -38.92 9.74
C LEU A 22 -1.08 -39.13 10.20
N ALA A 23 -0.86 -39.30 11.51
CA ALA A 23 0.47 -39.51 12.09
C ALA A 23 1.16 -40.75 11.49
N ASP A 24 0.44 -41.87 11.41
CA ASP A 24 0.92 -43.11 10.83
C ASP A 24 1.25 -42.95 9.33
N SER A 25 0.43 -42.19 8.60
CA SER A 25 0.61 -41.97 7.15
C SER A 25 1.84 -41.16 6.78
N ILE A 26 2.27 -40.24 7.65
CA ILE A 26 3.42 -39.34 7.38
C ILE A 26 4.64 -39.70 8.26
N GLY A 27 4.55 -40.74 9.09
CA GLY A 27 5.66 -41.25 9.88
C GLY A 27 6.04 -40.37 11.08
N VAL A 28 5.06 -39.76 11.75
CA VAL A 28 5.27 -38.91 12.93
C VAL A 28 4.42 -39.41 14.12
N SER A 29 4.66 -38.87 15.31
CA SER A 29 3.85 -39.23 16.48
C SER A 29 2.48 -38.50 16.48
N PHE A 30 1.48 -39.14 17.07
CA PHE A 30 0.17 -38.54 17.35
C PHE A 30 0.30 -37.20 18.10
N GLN A 31 1.21 -37.14 19.08
CA GLN A 31 1.46 -35.92 19.86
C GLN A 31 1.99 -34.78 19.00
N ALA A 32 2.76 -35.07 17.95
CA ALA A 32 3.23 -34.06 17.01
C ALA A 32 2.05 -33.46 16.24
N ILE A 33 1.17 -34.28 15.67
CA ILE A 33 -0.04 -33.83 14.98
C ILE A 33 -0.91 -32.97 15.90
N SER A 34 -1.17 -33.45 17.12
CA SER A 34 -1.99 -32.69 18.09
C SER A 34 -1.40 -31.31 18.42
N LYS A 35 -0.09 -31.20 18.60
CA LYS A 35 0.59 -29.93 18.87
C LYS A 35 0.54 -29.00 17.67
N TRP A 36 0.65 -29.50 16.45
CA TRP A 36 0.55 -28.71 15.23
C TRP A 36 -0.88 -28.20 15.00
N GLU A 37 -1.88 -29.03 15.23
CA GLU A 37 -3.30 -28.66 15.10
C GLU A 37 -3.74 -27.63 16.15
N THR A 38 -3.14 -27.65 17.34
CA THR A 38 -3.40 -26.68 18.41
C THR A 38 -2.52 -25.43 18.36
N GLY A 39 -1.56 -25.39 17.44
CA GLY A 39 -0.64 -24.26 17.29
C GLY A 39 0.42 -24.14 18.38
N VAL A 40 0.59 -25.19 19.20
CA VAL A 40 1.64 -25.24 20.25
C VAL A 40 3.03 -25.31 19.63
N ASN A 41 3.17 -26.06 18.53
CA ASN A 41 4.41 -26.16 17.77
C ASN A 41 4.11 -26.10 16.27
N MET A 42 5.16 -25.84 15.47
CA MET A 42 5.12 -25.94 14.01
C MET A 42 5.79 -27.25 13.56
N PRO A 43 5.35 -27.85 12.44
CA PRO A 43 6.09 -28.91 11.78
C PRO A 43 7.48 -28.43 11.36
N ASP A 44 8.44 -29.37 11.32
CA ASP A 44 9.70 -29.13 10.66
C ASP A 44 9.46 -28.82 9.17
N ILE A 45 10.31 -27.95 8.57
CA ILE A 45 10.18 -27.55 7.17
C ILE A 45 10.21 -28.75 6.22
N THR A 46 10.89 -29.84 6.58
CA THR A 46 10.97 -31.08 5.79
C THR A 46 9.68 -31.89 5.81
N ILE A 47 8.82 -31.66 6.79
CA ILE A 47 7.52 -32.33 6.93
C ILE A 47 6.42 -31.62 6.15
N LEU A 48 6.58 -30.30 5.90
CA LEU A 48 5.56 -29.51 5.18
C LEU A 48 5.25 -30.08 3.79
N PRO A 49 6.23 -30.46 2.95
CA PRO A 49 5.95 -31.09 1.65
C PRO A 49 5.20 -32.41 1.76
N LEU A 50 5.50 -33.23 2.78
CA LEU A 50 4.83 -34.53 3.02
C LEU A 50 3.35 -34.31 3.39
N LEU A 51 3.07 -33.33 4.26
CA LEU A 51 1.71 -32.95 4.62
C LEU A 51 0.95 -32.39 3.41
N ALA A 52 1.58 -31.53 2.62
CA ALA A 52 0.99 -30.94 1.42
C ALA A 52 0.64 -32.03 0.39
N ASP A 53 1.54 -32.98 0.15
CA ASP A 53 1.28 -34.09 -0.75
C ASP A 53 0.20 -35.05 -0.20
N TYR A 54 0.23 -35.36 1.08
CA TYR A 54 -0.81 -36.21 1.72
C TYR A 54 -2.22 -35.60 1.53
N PHE A 55 -2.34 -34.29 1.70
CA PHE A 55 -3.62 -33.60 1.56
C PHE A 55 -3.92 -33.16 0.11
N LYS A 56 -2.98 -33.33 -0.83
CA LYS A 56 -3.08 -32.88 -2.23
C LYS A 56 -3.36 -31.39 -2.35
N VAL A 57 -2.64 -30.59 -1.57
CA VAL A 57 -2.67 -29.13 -1.55
C VAL A 57 -1.26 -28.56 -1.73
N SER A 58 -1.14 -27.28 -2.06
CA SER A 58 0.16 -26.62 -2.03
C SER A 58 0.61 -26.34 -0.59
N THR A 59 1.92 -26.15 -0.38
CA THR A 59 2.45 -25.73 0.91
C THR A 59 1.86 -24.40 1.38
N ASP A 60 1.62 -23.49 0.45
CA ASP A 60 0.99 -22.20 0.76
C ASP A 60 -0.46 -22.34 1.21
N GLN A 61 -1.20 -23.27 0.61
CA GLN A 61 -2.55 -23.62 1.06
C GLN A 61 -2.53 -24.29 2.44
N LEU A 62 -1.55 -25.17 2.71
CA LEU A 62 -1.36 -25.82 4.02
C LEU A 62 -1.03 -24.78 5.11
N LEU A 63 -0.20 -23.77 4.78
CA LEU A 63 0.19 -22.68 5.68
C LEU A 63 -0.89 -21.59 5.83
N GLY A 64 -2.00 -21.71 5.11
CA GLY A 64 -3.08 -20.71 5.11
C GLY A 64 -2.73 -19.40 4.40
N LEU A 65 -1.71 -19.40 3.54
CA LEU A 65 -1.29 -18.26 2.73
C LEU A 65 -2.10 -18.14 1.44
N LEU A 66 -2.60 -19.28 0.95
CA LEU A 66 -3.54 -19.36 -0.18
C LEU A 66 -4.85 -20.05 0.23
N PRO A 67 -5.98 -19.76 -0.41
CA PRO A 67 -7.23 -20.47 -0.17
C PRO A 67 -7.13 -21.92 -0.66
N LEU A 68 -7.89 -22.80 -0.03
CA LEU A 68 -8.07 -24.17 -0.51
C LEU A 68 -9.00 -24.18 -1.72
N ASP A 69 -8.90 -25.22 -2.56
CA ASP A 69 -9.80 -25.40 -3.69
C ASP A 69 -11.28 -25.41 -3.23
N GLY A 70 -12.09 -24.59 -3.87
CA GLY A 70 -13.47 -24.35 -3.50
C GLY A 70 -13.70 -23.32 -2.39
N GLU A 71 -12.65 -22.75 -1.79
CA GLU A 71 -12.78 -21.58 -0.92
C GLU A 71 -12.72 -20.30 -1.74
N THR A 72 -13.63 -19.38 -1.49
CA THR A 72 -13.58 -18.05 -2.09
C THR A 72 -12.54 -17.22 -1.34
N TYR A 73 -11.45 -16.83 -2.02
CA TYR A 73 -10.52 -15.84 -1.48
C TYR A 73 -11.23 -14.47 -1.45
N ILE A 74 -11.36 -13.90 -0.26
CA ILE A 74 -11.87 -12.55 -0.07
C ILE A 74 -10.68 -11.67 0.31
N PRO A 75 -10.18 -10.81 -0.61
CA PRO A 75 -9.07 -9.91 -0.31
C PRO A 75 -9.42 -8.95 0.83
N GLU A 76 -8.44 -8.67 1.67
CA GLU A 76 -8.60 -7.68 2.74
C GLU A 76 -8.79 -6.28 2.16
N LYS A 77 -9.82 -5.57 2.60
CA LYS A 77 -10.05 -4.17 2.20
C LYS A 77 -8.96 -3.27 2.75
N THR A 78 -8.48 -2.35 1.91
CA THR A 78 -7.34 -1.47 2.24
C THR A 78 -7.74 -0.11 2.82
N ALA A 79 -9.02 0.25 2.75
CA ALA A 79 -9.52 1.52 3.28
C ALA A 79 -9.85 1.43 4.79
N THR A 80 -9.00 0.76 5.60
CA THR A 80 -9.24 0.59 7.03
C THR A 80 -8.03 0.98 7.86
N LYS A 81 -8.29 1.55 9.05
CA LYS A 81 -7.25 1.92 10.03
C LYS A 81 -6.40 0.71 10.43
N ASP A 82 -7.03 -0.43 10.69
CA ASP A 82 -6.34 -1.65 11.13
C ASP A 82 -5.42 -2.22 10.04
N PHE A 83 -5.82 -2.14 8.79
CA PHE A 83 -4.98 -2.53 7.67
C PHE A 83 -3.67 -1.72 7.67
N TRP A 84 -3.76 -0.39 7.72
CA TRP A 84 -2.60 0.48 7.63
C TRP A 84 -1.72 0.43 8.88
N ASN A 85 -2.30 0.29 10.08
CA ASN A 85 -1.52 0.10 11.30
C ASN A 85 -0.58 -1.12 11.26
N ARG A 86 -0.90 -2.13 10.44
CA ARG A 86 -0.08 -3.33 10.25
C ARG A 86 0.93 -3.23 9.09
N LYS A 87 0.90 -2.14 8.29
CA LYS A 87 1.71 -2.00 7.07
C LYS A 87 2.97 -1.16 7.24
N LEU A 88 3.32 -0.74 8.44
CA LEU A 88 4.48 0.12 8.70
C LEU A 88 5.77 -0.42 8.04
N GLU A 89 6.15 -1.67 8.33
CA GLU A 89 7.38 -2.27 7.79
C GLU A 89 7.36 -2.37 6.26
N TYR A 90 6.21 -2.70 5.69
CA TYR A 90 6.01 -2.70 4.24
C TYR A 90 6.25 -1.31 3.65
N LEU A 91 5.67 -0.26 4.23
CA LEU A 91 5.83 1.11 3.75
C LEU A 91 7.28 1.60 3.88
N LEU A 92 7.94 1.33 5.01
CA LEU A 92 9.36 1.69 5.23
C LEU A 92 10.27 1.06 4.18
N ARG A 93 9.97 -0.16 3.75
CA ARG A 93 10.76 -0.88 2.74
C ARG A 93 10.51 -0.40 1.31
N THR A 94 9.25 -0.11 0.96
CA THR A 94 8.83 0.09 -0.43
C THR A 94 8.78 1.56 -0.87
N ARG A 95 8.53 2.52 0.04
CA ARG A 95 8.34 3.92 -0.34
C ARG A 95 9.55 4.56 -1.00
N LYS A 96 10.76 4.25 -0.52
CA LYS A 96 12.00 4.76 -1.09
C LYS A 96 12.19 4.39 -2.57
N ASN A 97 11.56 3.30 -3.02
CA ASN A 97 11.67 2.82 -4.38
C ASN A 97 10.68 3.51 -5.34
N CYS A 98 9.82 4.40 -4.83
CA CYS A 98 8.80 5.09 -5.65
C CYS A 98 9.29 6.40 -6.28
N TRP A 99 10.53 6.84 -5.98
CA TRP A 99 11.04 8.15 -6.38
C TRP A 99 12.46 8.08 -6.93
N ASN A 100 12.73 8.85 -7.97
CA ASN A 100 14.10 9.19 -8.37
C ASN A 100 14.69 10.20 -7.37
N ASP A 101 15.97 10.13 -7.12
CA ASP A 101 16.63 10.91 -6.05
C ASP A 101 16.55 12.43 -6.28
N ASP A 102 16.52 12.88 -7.54
CA ASP A 102 16.49 14.29 -7.95
C ASP A 102 15.10 14.81 -8.30
N TYR A 103 14.10 13.92 -8.42
CA TYR A 103 12.78 14.31 -8.90
C TYR A 103 12.03 15.25 -7.94
N ALA A 104 12.19 15.08 -6.64
CA ALA A 104 11.59 15.98 -5.65
C ALA A 104 12.14 17.40 -5.78
N GLN A 105 13.44 17.57 -5.96
CA GLN A 105 14.08 18.85 -6.20
C GLN A 105 13.56 19.50 -7.49
N PHE A 106 13.47 18.72 -8.56
CA PHE A 106 12.91 19.18 -9.84
C PHE A 106 11.47 19.66 -9.69
N LEU A 107 10.61 18.92 -8.99
CA LEU A 107 9.23 19.31 -8.76
C LEU A 107 9.15 20.65 -8.01
N VAL A 108 9.87 20.79 -6.90
CA VAL A 108 9.85 21.99 -6.07
C VAL A 108 10.33 23.22 -6.86
N SER A 109 11.47 23.09 -7.56
CA SER A 109 12.15 24.23 -8.18
C SER A 109 11.64 24.56 -9.59
N GLN A 110 11.31 23.56 -10.42
CA GLN A 110 11.00 23.76 -11.84
C GLN A 110 9.51 23.66 -12.15
N VAL A 111 8.79 22.78 -11.45
CA VAL A 111 7.36 22.54 -11.73
C VAL A 111 6.50 23.45 -10.86
N TRP A 112 6.65 23.36 -9.54
CA TRP A 112 5.85 24.17 -8.60
C TRP A 112 6.43 25.55 -8.37
N LYS A 113 7.71 25.76 -8.71
CA LYS A 113 8.43 27.06 -8.61
C LYS A 113 8.26 27.69 -7.22
N ILE A 114 8.44 26.88 -6.18
CA ILE A 114 8.29 27.32 -4.79
C ILE A 114 9.57 28.06 -4.40
N ASP A 115 9.50 29.37 -4.32
CA ASP A 115 10.61 30.30 -4.00
C ASP A 115 10.45 31.01 -2.66
N LYS A 116 9.32 30.82 -1.98
CA LYS A 116 9.00 31.41 -0.67
C LYS A 116 8.57 30.31 0.31
N PRO A 117 8.72 30.56 1.63
CA PRO A 117 8.20 29.65 2.65
C PRO A 117 6.70 29.39 2.44
N ILE A 118 6.31 28.12 2.54
CA ILE A 118 4.92 27.66 2.38
C ILE A 118 4.49 26.78 3.55
N SER A 119 3.18 26.75 3.76
CA SER A 119 2.54 25.78 4.64
C SER A 119 2.07 24.58 3.83
N VAL A 120 2.56 23.38 4.17
CA VAL A 120 2.22 22.11 3.52
C VAL A 120 1.27 21.31 4.39
N LEU A 121 0.20 20.76 3.79
CA LEU A 121 -0.66 19.75 4.37
C LEU A 121 -0.57 18.46 3.56
N ASP A 122 -0.18 17.36 4.19
CA ASP A 122 -0.11 16.02 3.59
C ASP A 122 -1.28 15.16 4.10
N CYS A 123 -2.25 14.92 3.22
CA CYS A 123 -3.49 14.21 3.51
C CYS A 123 -3.33 12.70 3.29
N GLY A 124 -3.35 11.92 4.38
CA GLY A 124 -2.99 10.50 4.37
C GLY A 124 -1.48 10.30 4.33
N CYS A 125 -0.77 11.05 5.17
CA CYS A 125 0.69 11.15 5.15
C CYS A 125 1.43 9.85 5.52
N GLY A 126 0.74 8.88 6.11
CA GLY A 126 1.38 7.69 6.66
C GLY A 126 2.40 8.07 7.73
N TYR A 127 3.65 7.66 7.53
CA TYR A 127 4.76 8.06 8.43
C TYR A 127 5.48 9.35 7.98
N GLY A 128 4.88 10.12 7.07
CA GLY A 128 5.44 11.39 6.61
C GLY A 128 6.55 11.25 5.56
N PHE A 129 6.58 10.17 4.79
CA PHE A 129 7.60 9.95 3.77
C PHE A 129 7.75 11.13 2.80
N LEU A 130 6.63 11.66 2.32
CA LEU A 130 6.66 12.78 1.38
C LEU A 130 7.23 14.05 2.03
N GLY A 131 6.93 14.31 3.29
CA GLY A 131 7.52 15.41 4.05
C GLY A 131 9.03 15.27 4.20
N LEU A 132 9.52 14.07 4.52
CA LEU A 132 10.98 13.79 4.57
C LEU A 132 11.65 14.04 3.21
N LEU A 133 10.95 13.76 2.13
CA LEU A 133 11.45 13.94 0.76
C LEU A 133 11.45 15.41 0.32
N LEU A 134 10.41 16.18 0.65
CA LEU A 134 10.21 17.53 0.14
C LEU A 134 10.86 18.63 1.00
N LEU A 135 10.80 18.52 2.33
CA LEU A 135 11.27 19.55 3.24
C LEU A 135 12.72 20.02 3.00
N PRO A 136 13.67 19.14 2.65
CA PRO A 136 15.03 19.56 2.33
C PRO A 136 15.16 20.53 1.15
N TYR A 137 14.18 20.54 0.25
CA TYR A 137 14.16 21.36 -0.96
C TYR A 137 13.22 22.58 -0.85
N LEU A 138 12.38 22.63 0.17
CA LEU A 138 11.51 23.77 0.40
C LEU A 138 12.29 24.95 1.01
N PRO A 139 11.90 26.21 0.72
CA PRO A 139 12.52 27.38 1.34
C PRO A 139 12.45 27.33 2.87
N GLN A 140 13.50 27.85 3.51
CA GLN A 140 13.58 27.92 4.97
C GLN A 140 12.38 28.69 5.54
N GLY A 141 11.78 28.15 6.60
CA GLY A 141 10.55 28.66 7.21
C GLY A 141 9.28 28.01 6.67
N SER A 142 9.38 27.08 5.70
CA SER A 142 8.23 26.27 5.31
C SER A 142 7.82 25.31 6.45
N THR A 143 6.52 25.08 6.59
CA THR A 143 5.94 24.21 7.63
C THR A 143 5.30 22.96 7.01
N TYR A 144 5.29 21.87 7.77
CA TYR A 144 4.65 20.61 7.33
C TYR A 144 3.70 20.09 8.40
N THR A 145 2.46 19.83 7.97
CA THR A 145 1.44 19.14 8.77
C THR A 145 1.05 17.86 8.04
N GLY A 146 1.20 16.72 8.70
CA GLY A 146 0.79 15.41 8.20
C GLY A 146 -0.45 14.89 8.93
N ILE A 147 -1.47 14.47 8.18
CA ILE A 147 -2.68 13.85 8.73
C ILE A 147 -2.79 12.42 8.25
N ASP A 148 -2.96 11.49 9.18
CA ASP A 148 -3.29 10.09 8.88
C ASP A 148 -4.09 9.47 10.04
N PHE A 149 -5.02 8.60 9.75
CA PHE A 149 -5.82 7.92 10.78
C PHE A 149 -5.11 6.72 11.43
N ALA A 150 -3.98 6.27 10.86
CA ALA A 150 -3.21 5.13 11.34
C ALA A 150 -2.20 5.55 12.42
N GLU A 151 -2.52 5.32 13.68
CA GLU A 151 -1.75 5.74 14.85
C GLU A 151 -0.28 5.27 14.83
N ASN A 152 -0.04 4.00 14.42
CA ASN A 152 1.32 3.45 14.35
C ASN A 152 2.19 4.17 13.32
N LEU A 153 1.58 4.62 12.20
CA LEU A 153 2.28 5.38 11.18
C LEU A 153 2.62 6.78 11.68
N ILE A 154 1.66 7.48 12.29
CA ILE A 154 1.85 8.81 12.90
C ILE A 154 2.93 8.79 13.97
N LYS A 155 2.90 7.81 14.89
CA LYS A 155 3.92 7.63 15.92
C LYS A 155 5.32 7.47 15.31
N LYS A 156 5.44 6.65 14.26
CA LYS A 156 6.70 6.47 13.54
C LYS A 156 7.16 7.75 12.86
N GLY A 157 6.24 8.50 12.24
CA GLY A 157 6.51 9.78 11.61
C GLY A 157 7.14 10.77 12.57
N ARG A 158 6.53 11.01 13.74
CA ARG A 158 7.08 11.88 14.78
C ARG A 158 8.52 11.51 15.13
N THR A 159 8.79 10.22 15.41
CA THR A 159 10.15 9.75 15.73
C THR A 159 11.15 9.99 14.59
N LEU A 160 10.75 9.78 13.33
CA LEU A 160 11.63 9.99 12.18
C LEU A 160 11.96 11.47 12.01
N PHE A 161 10.99 12.36 12.12
CA PHE A 161 11.20 13.80 11.97
C PHE A 161 12.07 14.36 13.11
N GLU A 162 11.86 13.92 14.35
CA GLU A 162 12.74 14.25 15.48
C GLU A 162 14.21 13.83 15.20
N ASN A 163 14.41 12.60 14.71
CA ASN A 163 15.75 12.09 14.38
C ASN A 163 16.44 12.88 13.27
N HIS A 164 15.66 13.39 12.31
CA HIS A 164 16.16 14.22 11.21
C HIS A 164 16.21 15.71 11.56
N LYS A 165 15.79 16.11 12.77
CA LYS A 165 15.70 17.52 13.23
C LYS A 165 14.82 18.36 12.30
N LEU A 166 13.75 17.77 11.79
CA LEU A 166 12.74 18.44 10.97
C LEU A 166 11.53 18.78 11.84
N GLU A 167 11.09 20.03 11.75
CA GLU A 167 9.87 20.48 12.44
C GLU A 167 8.65 20.06 11.61
N ALA A 168 7.71 19.37 12.27
CA ALA A 168 6.46 18.95 11.65
C ALA A 168 5.36 18.71 12.70
N GLU A 169 4.15 18.97 12.30
CA GLU A 169 2.96 18.58 13.06
C GLU A 169 2.38 17.28 12.49
N PHE A 170 2.04 16.33 13.37
CA PHE A 170 1.41 15.07 12.99
C PHE A 170 0.09 14.89 13.72
N LEU A 171 -1.00 14.81 12.95
CA LEU A 171 -2.37 14.64 13.44
C LEU A 171 -2.85 13.21 13.16
N CYS A 172 -3.25 12.51 14.23
CA CYS A 172 -3.86 11.18 14.11
C CYS A 172 -5.37 11.33 13.96
N GLU A 173 -5.83 11.65 12.76
CA GLU A 173 -7.22 12.03 12.49
C GLU A 173 -7.63 11.61 11.07
N ASN A 174 -8.94 11.43 10.86
CA ASN A 174 -9.49 11.24 9.53
C ASN A 174 -9.52 12.58 8.78
N VAL A 175 -8.99 12.61 7.57
CA VAL A 175 -8.96 13.81 6.70
C VAL A 175 -10.36 14.43 6.54
N PHE A 176 -11.42 13.63 6.49
CA PHE A 176 -12.80 14.13 6.38
C PHE A 176 -13.32 14.82 7.65
N GLU A 177 -12.78 14.47 8.81
CA GLU A 177 -13.16 15.03 10.12
C GLU A 177 -12.36 16.28 10.46
N TYR A 178 -11.14 16.40 9.93
CA TYR A 178 -10.28 17.56 10.15
C TYR A 178 -10.90 18.84 9.64
N SER A 179 -10.82 19.91 10.44
CA SER A 179 -11.36 21.23 10.13
C SER A 179 -10.23 22.25 10.02
N ALA A 180 -9.92 22.62 8.78
CA ALA A 180 -9.07 23.76 8.45
C ALA A 180 -9.56 24.31 7.11
N GLU A 181 -9.86 25.59 7.05
CA GLU A 181 -10.29 26.24 5.79
C GLU A 181 -9.28 27.30 5.38
N ASN A 182 -8.85 27.26 4.11
CA ASN A 182 -7.95 28.27 3.51
C ASN A 182 -6.66 28.53 4.32
N GLN A 183 -6.05 27.46 4.87
CA GLN A 183 -4.89 27.61 5.75
C GLN A 183 -3.55 27.24 5.11
N TYR A 184 -3.58 26.40 4.07
CA TYR A 184 -2.36 25.83 3.50
C TYR A 184 -2.07 26.35 2.10
N ASP A 185 -0.80 26.63 1.82
CA ASP A 185 -0.33 27.04 0.50
C ASP A 185 -0.23 25.85 -0.45
N PHE A 186 0.02 24.64 0.11
CA PHE A 186 0.26 23.42 -0.63
C PHE A 186 -0.44 22.24 0.07
N VAL A 187 -1.44 21.67 -0.56
CA VAL A 187 -2.18 20.51 -0.05
C VAL A 187 -1.92 19.32 -0.96
N VAL A 188 -1.38 18.26 -0.38
CA VAL A 188 -0.93 17.08 -1.14
C VAL A 188 -1.51 15.78 -0.56
N CYS A 189 -1.66 14.79 -1.40
CA CYS A 189 -1.83 13.39 -0.98
C CYS A 189 -0.97 12.48 -1.85
N GLN A 190 -0.38 11.43 -1.24
CA GLN A 190 0.41 10.45 -1.95
C GLN A 190 -0.10 9.02 -1.72
N ALA A 191 -0.46 8.34 -2.80
CA ALA A 191 -0.93 6.94 -2.80
C ALA A 191 -2.15 6.72 -1.90
N VAL A 192 -3.07 7.68 -1.85
CA VAL A 192 -4.28 7.69 -1.03
C VAL A 192 -5.52 7.48 -1.89
N LEU A 193 -5.64 8.18 -3.01
CA LEU A 193 -6.88 8.22 -3.80
C LEU A 193 -7.30 6.83 -4.29
N ARG A 194 -6.34 5.97 -4.63
CA ARG A 194 -6.61 4.59 -5.05
C ARG A 194 -7.24 3.70 -3.95
N HIS A 195 -7.22 4.15 -2.70
CA HIS A 195 -7.84 3.48 -1.56
C HIS A 195 -9.12 4.15 -1.10
N SER A 196 -9.51 5.28 -1.72
CA SER A 196 -10.70 6.04 -1.39
C SER A 196 -11.91 5.53 -2.15
N ASP A 197 -13.02 5.34 -1.45
CA ASP A 197 -14.31 5.01 -2.07
C ASP A 197 -14.87 6.18 -2.90
N ASN A 198 -14.45 7.41 -2.59
CA ASN A 198 -14.86 8.61 -3.32
C ASN A 198 -13.68 9.60 -3.50
N PRO A 199 -12.83 9.39 -4.52
CA PRO A 199 -11.70 10.28 -4.80
C PRO A 199 -12.10 11.73 -5.04
N ALA A 200 -13.26 11.98 -5.67
CA ALA A 200 -13.73 13.34 -5.92
C ALA A 200 -14.06 14.10 -4.63
N ALA A 201 -14.73 13.44 -3.68
CA ALA A 201 -15.00 14.03 -2.37
C ALA A 201 -13.71 14.27 -1.57
N PHE A 202 -12.72 13.37 -1.70
CA PHE A 202 -11.42 13.56 -1.05
C PHE A 202 -10.70 14.80 -1.60
N ILE A 203 -10.60 14.93 -2.93
CA ILE A 203 -9.99 16.10 -3.57
C ILE A 203 -10.77 17.38 -3.23
N GLN A 204 -12.10 17.34 -3.20
CA GLN A 204 -12.93 18.49 -2.79
C GLN A 204 -12.62 18.91 -1.33
N LYS A 205 -12.36 17.95 -0.44
CA LYS A 205 -11.94 18.24 0.94
C LYS A 205 -10.57 18.91 0.96
N MET A 206 -9.61 18.43 0.15
CA MET A 206 -8.29 19.05 0.00
C MET A 206 -8.39 20.49 -0.50
N VAL A 207 -9.27 20.76 -1.46
CA VAL A 207 -9.53 22.14 -1.98
C VAL A 207 -9.95 23.09 -0.87
N ARG A 208 -10.77 22.66 0.09
CA ARG A 208 -11.19 23.49 1.23
C ARG A 208 -10.03 23.86 2.16
N PHE A 209 -9.03 23.01 2.27
CA PHE A 209 -7.85 23.28 3.09
C PHE A 209 -6.90 24.30 2.46
N ALA A 210 -6.89 24.36 1.13
CA ALA A 210 -5.97 25.23 0.40
C ALA A 210 -6.41 26.69 0.45
N LYS A 211 -5.45 27.59 0.57
CA LYS A 211 -5.65 29.01 0.35
C LYS A 211 -6.04 29.28 -1.11
N PRO A 212 -6.76 30.38 -1.40
CA PRO A 212 -6.94 30.83 -2.78
C PRO A 212 -5.58 31.02 -3.47
N GLY A 213 -5.41 30.39 -4.65
CA GLY A 213 -4.13 30.36 -5.38
C GLY A 213 -3.12 29.34 -4.85
N GLY A 214 -3.47 28.53 -3.86
CA GLY A 214 -2.65 27.42 -3.37
C GLY A 214 -2.66 26.21 -4.30
N TYR A 215 -1.74 25.29 -4.08
CA TYR A 215 -1.59 24.08 -4.88
C TYR A 215 -2.37 22.90 -4.28
N ILE A 216 -3.03 22.15 -5.18
CA ILE A 216 -3.57 20.81 -4.88
C ILE A 216 -2.79 19.80 -5.68
N VAL A 217 -2.10 18.88 -4.99
CA VAL A 217 -1.24 17.88 -5.63
C VAL A 217 -1.68 16.48 -5.24
N CYS A 218 -1.96 15.66 -6.24
CA CYS A 218 -2.30 14.25 -6.05
C CYS A 218 -1.24 13.37 -6.71
N ILE A 219 -0.58 12.54 -5.92
CA ILE A 219 0.47 11.65 -6.38
C ILE A 219 -0.03 10.22 -6.21
N ASP A 220 -0.30 9.55 -7.30
CA ASP A 220 -0.76 8.15 -7.26
C ASP A 220 -0.13 7.32 -8.36
N ALA A 221 0.01 6.02 -8.10
CA ALA A 221 0.52 5.09 -9.07
C ALA A 221 -0.50 4.86 -10.19
N ASN A 222 -0.03 4.90 -11.43
CA ASN A 222 -0.80 4.47 -12.58
C ASN A 222 -0.38 3.06 -12.98
N ARG A 223 -1.11 2.06 -12.51
CA ARG A 223 -0.78 0.65 -12.71
C ARG A 223 -0.86 0.20 -14.18
N GLU A 224 -1.66 0.85 -14.99
CA GLU A 224 -1.71 0.59 -16.42
C GLU A 224 -0.33 0.84 -17.07
N PHE A 225 0.37 1.91 -16.62
CA PHE A 225 1.74 2.18 -17.06
C PHE A 225 2.78 1.34 -16.35
N GLU A 226 2.64 1.10 -15.05
CA GLU A 226 3.61 0.29 -14.28
C GLU A 226 3.69 -1.15 -14.76
N CYS A 227 2.65 -1.69 -15.41
CA CYS A 227 2.60 -3.06 -15.90
C CYS A 227 3.06 -3.21 -17.35
N CYS A 228 3.28 -2.12 -18.08
CA CYS A 228 3.60 -2.14 -19.52
C CYS A 228 5.08 -2.34 -19.84
N GLY A 229 5.96 -2.60 -18.89
CA GLY A 229 7.40 -2.58 -19.10
C GLY A 229 8.21 -3.68 -18.42
N LEU A 230 7.70 -4.90 -18.30
CA LEU A 230 8.48 -6.01 -17.77
C LEU A 230 9.31 -6.65 -18.90
N TYR A 231 10.63 -6.52 -18.82
CA TYR A 231 11.58 -7.26 -19.65
C TYR A 231 12.33 -8.28 -18.78
N ILE A 232 12.36 -9.52 -19.22
CA ILE A 232 13.19 -10.58 -18.64
C ILE A 232 14.20 -10.97 -19.71
N ASP A 233 15.48 -11.05 -19.37
CA ASP A 233 16.54 -11.38 -20.33
C ASP A 233 16.23 -12.65 -21.11
N GLY A 234 16.34 -12.56 -22.44
CA GLY A 234 15.97 -13.64 -23.36
C GLY A 234 14.48 -13.72 -23.74
N MET A 235 13.64 -12.82 -23.23
CA MET A 235 12.22 -12.74 -23.58
C MET A 235 12.00 -12.15 -24.96
N ASP A 236 11.16 -12.78 -25.80
CA ASP A 236 10.74 -12.21 -27.08
C ASP A 236 9.85 -10.98 -26.85
N TYR A 237 10.00 -9.96 -27.68
CA TYR A 237 9.15 -8.75 -27.63
C TYR A 237 7.64 -9.07 -27.65
N GLN A 238 7.23 -10.10 -28.39
CA GLN A 238 5.83 -10.52 -28.43
C GLN A 238 5.35 -11.15 -27.11
N GLU A 239 6.25 -11.69 -26.31
CA GLU A 239 5.93 -12.24 -24.99
C GLU A 239 5.74 -11.16 -23.95
N LEU A 240 6.45 -10.02 -24.08
CA LEU A 240 6.29 -8.84 -23.23
C LEU A 240 4.85 -8.30 -23.19
N CYS A 241 4.11 -8.52 -24.28
CA CYS A 241 2.74 -8.02 -24.44
C CYS A 241 1.66 -9.04 -24.05
N ARG A 242 2.03 -10.24 -23.56
CA ARG A 242 1.09 -11.35 -23.29
C ARG A 242 0.74 -11.52 -21.81
N HIS A 243 0.39 -10.45 -21.10
CA HIS A 243 0.01 -10.60 -19.68
C HIS A 243 -1.50 -10.48 -19.41
N GLU A 244 -2.33 -10.48 -20.42
CA GLU A 244 -3.78 -10.23 -20.28
C GLU A 244 -4.46 -11.05 -19.16
N GLY A 245 -4.05 -12.30 -18.96
CA GLY A 245 -4.61 -13.17 -17.94
C GLY A 245 -4.22 -12.78 -16.51
N LEU A 246 -2.98 -12.42 -16.27
CA LEU A 246 -2.47 -11.97 -14.97
C LEU A 246 -3.01 -10.59 -14.63
N GLU A 247 -3.02 -9.70 -15.61
CA GLU A 247 -3.55 -8.35 -15.49
C GLU A 247 -5.03 -8.36 -15.10
N LYS A 248 -5.86 -9.12 -15.82
CA LYS A 248 -7.28 -9.28 -15.50
C LYS A 248 -7.50 -9.84 -14.09
N LYS A 249 -6.74 -10.87 -13.70
CA LYS A 249 -6.81 -11.45 -12.35
C LYS A 249 -6.45 -10.41 -11.31
N TRP A 250 -5.38 -9.68 -11.55
CA TRP A 250 -4.87 -8.67 -10.65
C TRP A 250 -5.85 -7.50 -10.48
N HIS A 251 -6.38 -6.95 -11.58
CA HIS A 251 -7.43 -5.92 -11.53
C HIS A 251 -8.65 -6.39 -10.74
N THR A 252 -9.05 -7.64 -10.91
CA THR A 252 -10.16 -8.21 -10.16
C THR A 252 -9.87 -8.25 -8.65
N GLU A 253 -8.70 -8.77 -8.25
CA GLU A 253 -8.31 -8.84 -6.84
C GLU A 253 -8.26 -7.46 -6.18
N LEU A 254 -7.76 -6.49 -6.91
CA LEU A 254 -7.57 -5.14 -6.40
C LEU A 254 -8.88 -4.37 -6.29
N ALA A 255 -9.80 -4.56 -7.25
CA ALA A 255 -11.17 -4.07 -7.14
C ALA A 255 -11.88 -4.68 -5.91
N MET A 256 -11.70 -5.97 -5.63
CA MET A 256 -12.23 -6.62 -4.43
C MET A 256 -11.62 -6.07 -3.13
N GLN A 257 -10.38 -5.57 -3.15
CA GLN A 257 -9.74 -4.87 -2.03
C GLN A 257 -10.25 -3.43 -1.85
N GLY A 258 -11.11 -2.93 -2.72
CA GLY A 258 -11.53 -1.54 -2.76
C GLY A 258 -10.44 -0.59 -3.29
N ARG A 259 -9.59 -1.07 -4.21
CA ARG A 259 -8.57 -0.24 -4.87
C ARG A 259 -9.02 0.18 -6.25
N ASP A 260 -8.75 1.44 -6.59
CA ASP A 260 -9.02 2.00 -7.90
C ASP A 260 -7.70 2.28 -8.65
N TYR A 261 -7.40 1.43 -9.62
CA TYR A 261 -6.18 1.55 -10.42
C TYR A 261 -6.22 2.64 -11.48
N ALA A 262 -7.41 3.00 -11.92
CA ALA A 262 -7.60 4.06 -12.90
C ALA A 262 -7.72 5.44 -12.28
N VAL A 263 -7.57 5.58 -10.96
CA VAL A 263 -7.73 6.86 -10.26
C VAL A 263 -6.76 7.91 -10.78
N ALA A 264 -5.49 7.55 -10.98
CA ALA A 264 -4.46 8.47 -11.46
C ALA A 264 -4.83 9.08 -12.83
N ILE A 265 -5.39 8.26 -13.74
CA ILE A 265 -5.83 8.71 -15.07
C ILE A 265 -6.98 9.72 -14.97
N ARG A 266 -7.88 9.54 -14.00
CA ARG A 266 -9.09 10.37 -13.84
C ARG A 266 -8.87 11.60 -12.97
N THR A 267 -7.80 11.64 -12.18
CA THR A 267 -7.57 12.69 -11.19
C THR A 267 -7.55 14.10 -11.81
N ALA A 268 -6.85 14.30 -12.91
CA ALA A 268 -6.82 15.59 -13.60
C ALA A 268 -8.23 16.05 -14.06
N HIS A 269 -9.04 15.13 -14.58
CA HIS A 269 -10.41 15.44 -14.97
C HIS A 269 -11.31 15.77 -13.76
N ILE A 270 -11.13 15.06 -12.64
CA ILE A 270 -11.83 15.37 -11.39
C ILE A 270 -11.47 16.77 -10.92
N MET A 271 -10.19 17.13 -10.94
CA MET A 271 -9.72 18.47 -10.55
C MET A 271 -10.35 19.58 -11.41
N GLN A 272 -10.38 19.39 -12.73
CA GLN A 272 -11.04 20.34 -13.65
C GLN A 272 -12.54 20.47 -13.34
N LYS A 273 -13.25 19.39 -13.09
CA LYS A 273 -14.67 19.42 -12.70
C LYS A 273 -14.92 20.13 -11.38
N LEU A 274 -13.96 20.11 -10.46
CA LEU A 274 -14.02 20.85 -9.19
C LEU A 274 -13.66 22.33 -9.33
N GLY A 275 -13.36 22.81 -10.55
CA GLY A 275 -13.05 24.20 -10.84
C GLY A 275 -11.61 24.61 -10.59
N LEU A 276 -10.70 23.65 -10.42
CA LEU A 276 -9.27 23.91 -10.34
C LEU A 276 -8.74 24.36 -11.72
N VAL A 277 -7.88 25.36 -11.72
CA VAL A 277 -7.24 25.93 -12.91
C VAL A 277 -5.80 25.43 -13.02
N ASP A 278 -5.19 25.62 -14.19
CA ASP A 278 -3.79 25.23 -14.45
C ASP A 278 -3.48 23.77 -14.09
N VAL A 279 -4.47 22.89 -14.35
CA VAL A 279 -4.32 21.46 -14.07
C VAL A 279 -3.31 20.84 -15.03
N ASP A 280 -2.23 20.30 -14.48
CA ASP A 280 -1.13 19.69 -15.22
C ASP A 280 -0.83 18.28 -14.68
N VAL A 281 -0.19 17.45 -15.48
CA VAL A 281 0.18 16.07 -15.14
C VAL A 281 1.67 15.88 -15.36
N ARG A 282 2.34 15.28 -14.39
CA ARG A 282 3.75 14.90 -14.46
C ARG A 282 3.90 13.41 -14.12
N MET A 283 4.83 12.78 -14.76
CA MET A 283 5.18 11.38 -14.49
C MET A 283 6.55 11.32 -13.80
N ASN A 284 6.61 10.53 -12.74
CA ASN A 284 7.86 10.12 -12.13
C ASN A 284 8.15 8.71 -12.65
N ASP A 285 9.09 8.62 -13.59
CA ASP A 285 9.50 7.38 -14.21
C ASP A 285 10.79 6.88 -13.54
N ARG A 286 10.74 5.67 -12.98
CA ARG A 286 11.89 5.02 -12.34
C ARG A 286 12.06 3.63 -12.90
N VAL A 287 13.26 3.33 -13.39
CA VAL A 287 13.66 1.99 -13.82
C VAL A 287 14.46 1.33 -12.70
N GLU A 288 14.05 0.14 -12.28
CA GLU A 288 14.81 -0.75 -11.39
C GLU A 288 15.39 -1.91 -12.21
N PHE A 289 16.66 -2.18 -12.03
CA PHE A 289 17.40 -3.25 -12.71
C PHE A 289 17.59 -4.44 -11.77
#